data_8179387a724c45c33f420d73a37f610e
#
_entry.id   8179387a724c45c33f420d73a37f610e
#
_cell.length_a   1.000
_cell.length_b   1.000
_cell.length_c   1.000
_cell.angle_alpha   90.00
_cell.angle_beta   90.00
_cell.angle_gamma   90.00
#
_symmetry.space_group_name_H-M   'P 1'
#
loop_
_entity.id
_entity.type
_entity.pdbx_description
1 polymer ?
#
loop_
_entity_poly.entity_id
_entity_poly.type
_entity_poly.pdbx_seq_one_letter_code
_entity_poly.pdbx_strand_id
1 'polypeptide(L)'
;MNIFKKYRKSIVISSVVLASIVVIILVLQLIIGSIITNKIENAIDKREDNQYKITVGTVKINLFTMTLILKDLNVTPDSLYLKGLASKSVKQPDILRVKVPVLRIRNISILKLIRDKFIDVGSFVLKNAHIDVYTDGKTITSKDKKPKSSSALFNFDSIPLPGIGGGRIGALKINEFGINLINVNKGDTIVSANSLDLALYDVELLKNENDSTSFMLKLKDVDFNMSNETFYLPGGNYILSFKDMSFSMNKSLLVFDKLSIKPRYSRSKMVSLSKFQYEIYNVDIERIEINSIDLKQIIRESKFFFSSIDVDNMKLNIFKDKHFPFDESKRPTLPQQMLKALKKDLNIDSITISNSELEYSELHELMKEPMIVTLGNFNVKVKNITSVVDSMINGVVMTINLKANLQKTIPMEVDIAFPMKSIRDTFMFSGYLGKGEMKIFNPIVLPAIGVKFESGIIDRIDFKATANTIYSIGSMTMLYHDLEGDIQRKDMVETNKFLSWVANSVLIQNNPIKDNDPRTVPMYFERVMYKGLGNFLWKTLQSGITATIVPTMKSKVQGQIDVTKGTSNKDIRKREREEKKKNR
;
A
#
# COMPACT_ATOMS: atom_id res chain seq x y z
N MET A 1 -1.18 -0.91 15.95
CA MET A 1 -1.88 -0.97 14.66
C MET A 1 -1.07 -1.65 13.53
N ASN A 2 0.12 -2.22 13.78
CA ASN A 2 0.99 -2.79 12.73
C ASN A 2 1.07 -4.32 12.69
N ILE A 3 0.35 -5.05 13.52
CA ILE A 3 0.49 -6.50 13.66
C ILE A 3 -0.42 -7.26 12.67
N PHE A 4 -1.57 -6.72 12.32
CA PHE A 4 -2.49 -7.32 11.35
C PHE A 4 -2.00 -7.30 9.88
N LYS A 5 -1.16 -6.33 9.49
CA LYS A 5 -0.55 -6.29 8.14
C LYS A 5 0.45 -7.42 7.90
N LYS A 6 1.08 -7.94 8.95
CA LYS A 6 2.20 -8.90 8.83
C LYS A 6 1.77 -10.35 8.52
N TYR A 7 0.54 -10.72 8.84
CA TYR A 7 0.13 -12.12 8.78
C TYR A 7 -0.99 -12.45 7.77
N ARG A 8 -1.80 -11.48 7.36
CA ARG A 8 -2.95 -11.73 6.47
C ARG A 8 -2.57 -12.16 5.06
N LYS A 9 -1.55 -11.55 4.45
CA LYS A 9 -1.07 -11.94 3.11
C LYS A 9 -0.40 -13.32 3.15
N SER A 10 0.37 -13.58 4.19
CA SER A 10 1.03 -14.86 4.38
C SER A 10 0.04 -16.00 4.63
N ILE A 11 -1.01 -15.78 5.40
CA ILE A 11 -2.01 -16.80 5.73
C ILE A 11 -2.78 -17.21 4.47
N VAL A 12 -3.26 -16.28 3.66
CA VAL A 12 -4.03 -16.60 2.44
C VAL A 12 -3.14 -17.34 1.43
N ILE A 13 -1.94 -16.85 1.15
CA ILE A 13 -1.02 -17.52 0.22
C ILE A 13 -0.54 -18.85 0.81
N SER A 14 -0.21 -18.91 2.11
CA SER A 14 0.18 -20.16 2.79
C SER A 14 -0.95 -21.17 2.83
N SER A 15 -2.18 -20.73 3.07
CA SER A 15 -3.35 -21.61 3.08
C SER A 15 -3.64 -22.17 1.69
N VAL A 16 -3.51 -21.36 0.63
CA VAL A 16 -3.67 -21.81 -0.76
C VAL A 16 -2.60 -22.83 -1.13
N VAL A 17 -1.34 -22.55 -0.80
CA VAL A 17 -0.23 -23.45 -1.11
C VAL A 17 -0.27 -24.68 -0.20
N LEU A 18 -0.55 -24.53 1.10
CA LEU A 18 -0.70 -25.65 2.03
C LEU A 18 -1.86 -26.55 1.61
N ALA A 19 -2.98 -25.96 1.20
CA ALA A 19 -4.12 -26.71 0.70
C ALA A 19 -3.81 -27.43 -0.63
N SER A 20 -3.08 -26.78 -1.53
CA SER A 20 -2.60 -27.42 -2.77
C SER A 20 -1.67 -28.59 -2.43
N ILE A 21 -0.77 -28.42 -1.47
CA ILE A 21 0.13 -29.49 -1.00
C ILE A 21 -0.65 -30.60 -0.28
N VAL A 22 -1.59 -30.27 0.59
CA VAL A 22 -2.43 -31.28 1.27
C VAL A 22 -3.24 -32.08 0.26
N VAL A 23 -3.84 -31.42 -0.74
CA VAL A 23 -4.55 -32.12 -1.83
C VAL A 23 -3.58 -32.98 -2.65
N ILE A 24 -2.38 -32.49 -2.96
CA ILE A 24 -1.32 -33.28 -3.61
C ILE A 24 -0.94 -34.49 -2.76
N ILE A 25 -0.65 -34.30 -1.47
CA ILE A 25 -0.28 -35.39 -0.55
C ILE A 25 -1.41 -36.41 -0.42
N LEU A 26 -2.66 -35.99 -0.27
CA LEU A 26 -3.81 -36.87 -0.17
C LEU A 26 -4.01 -37.67 -1.47
N VAL A 27 -3.90 -37.02 -2.63
CA VAL A 27 -4.03 -37.67 -3.92
C VAL A 27 -2.84 -38.58 -4.19
N LEU A 28 -1.62 -38.19 -3.83
CA LEU A 28 -0.44 -39.04 -3.91
C LEU A 28 -0.57 -40.28 -3.01
N GLN A 29 -1.09 -40.15 -1.80
CA GLN A 29 -1.40 -41.30 -0.93
C GLN A 29 -2.51 -42.20 -1.50
N LEU A 30 -3.51 -41.60 -2.16
CA LEU A 30 -4.56 -42.38 -2.87
C LEU A 30 -4.00 -43.14 -4.08
N ILE A 31 -3.11 -42.50 -4.87
CA ILE A 31 -2.46 -43.18 -6.02
C ILE A 31 -1.53 -44.29 -5.55
N ILE A 32 -0.78 -44.10 -4.47
CA ILE A 32 0.16 -45.11 -3.94
C ILE A 32 -0.56 -46.23 -3.20
N GLY A 33 -1.68 -45.90 -2.52
CA GLY A 33 -2.47 -46.91 -1.77
C GLY A 33 -3.26 -47.87 -2.64
N SER A 34 -3.41 -47.62 -3.95
CA SER A 34 -4.32 -48.40 -4.79
C SER A 34 -3.88 -48.52 -6.23
N ILE A 35 -3.11 -49.53 -6.49
CA ILE A 35 -2.92 -50.05 -7.84
C ILE A 35 -4.20 -50.78 -8.35
N ILE A 36 -5.21 -50.94 -7.52
CA ILE A 36 -6.45 -51.66 -7.85
C ILE A 36 -7.65 -51.02 -7.14
N THR A 37 -8.72 -50.83 -7.87
CA THR A 37 -9.99 -50.14 -7.56
C THR A 37 -10.60 -50.45 -6.18
N ASN A 38 -10.43 -51.64 -5.65
CA ASN A 38 -10.99 -52.11 -4.37
C ASN A 38 -10.18 -51.67 -3.12
N LYS A 39 -9.02 -51.05 -3.30
CA LYS A 39 -8.22 -50.58 -2.17
C LYS A 39 -8.41 -49.10 -1.85
N ILE A 40 -9.00 -48.32 -2.75
CA ILE A 40 -9.24 -46.86 -2.52
C ILE A 40 -10.26 -46.70 -1.39
N GLU A 41 -11.36 -47.40 -1.38
CA GLU A 41 -12.37 -47.35 -0.32
C GLU A 41 -11.82 -47.86 1.02
N ASN A 42 -11.06 -48.96 1.01
CA ASN A 42 -10.43 -49.52 2.21
C ASN A 42 -9.24 -48.67 2.75
N ALA A 43 -8.59 -47.88 1.92
CA ALA A 43 -7.50 -46.98 2.36
C ALA A 43 -8.04 -45.69 3.01
N ILE A 44 -9.26 -45.32 2.65
CA ILE A 44 -9.97 -44.18 3.25
C ILE A 44 -10.48 -44.52 4.65
N ASP A 45 -11.01 -45.73 4.85
CA ASP A 45 -11.62 -46.18 6.12
C ASP A 45 -10.61 -46.64 7.17
N LYS A 46 -9.36 -46.94 6.81
CA LYS A 46 -8.34 -47.50 7.72
C LYS A 46 -7.41 -46.53 8.39
N ARG A 47 -7.66 -45.20 8.34
CA ARG A 47 -6.87 -44.25 9.11
C ARG A 47 -7.31 -44.26 10.58
N GLU A 48 -6.37 -44.60 11.45
CA GLU A 48 -6.52 -44.51 12.91
C GLU A 48 -6.67 -43.08 13.44
N ASP A 49 -6.54 -42.06 12.59
CA ASP A 49 -6.61 -40.64 12.94
C ASP A 49 -8.01 -40.10 12.62
N ASN A 50 -8.92 -40.19 13.60
CA ASN A 50 -10.33 -39.77 13.50
C ASN A 50 -10.55 -38.26 13.31
N GLN A 51 -9.53 -37.48 12.91
CA GLN A 51 -9.64 -36.04 12.78
C GLN A 51 -10.34 -35.57 11.50
N TYR A 52 -10.25 -36.36 10.42
CA TYR A 52 -10.82 -36.02 9.12
C TYR A 52 -11.51 -37.22 8.47
N LYS A 53 -12.70 -36.97 7.94
CA LYS A 53 -13.43 -37.92 7.07
C LYS A 53 -13.17 -37.56 5.60
N ILE A 54 -12.67 -38.52 4.82
CA ILE A 54 -12.46 -38.39 3.38
C ILE A 54 -13.52 -39.19 2.66
N THR A 55 -14.21 -38.60 1.66
CA THR A 55 -15.17 -39.26 0.81
C THR A 55 -14.89 -38.94 -0.65
N VAL A 56 -15.06 -39.94 -1.53
CA VAL A 56 -14.93 -39.83 -2.98
C VAL A 56 -16.20 -40.37 -3.63
N GLY A 57 -16.84 -39.58 -4.49
CA GLY A 57 -18.09 -39.99 -5.14
C GLY A 57 -17.83 -40.97 -6.28
N THR A 58 -17.09 -40.60 -7.32
CA THR A 58 -16.86 -41.46 -8.50
C THR A 58 -15.39 -41.44 -8.91
N VAL A 59 -14.84 -42.62 -9.19
CA VAL A 59 -13.50 -42.84 -9.74
C VAL A 59 -13.62 -43.37 -11.17
N LYS A 60 -13.02 -42.71 -12.17
CA LYS A 60 -12.95 -43.16 -13.56
C LYS A 60 -11.50 -43.22 -14.01
N ILE A 61 -11.10 -44.36 -14.58
CA ILE A 61 -9.75 -44.59 -15.11
C ILE A 61 -9.86 -44.86 -16.61
N ASN A 62 -9.02 -44.15 -17.39
CA ASN A 62 -8.83 -44.46 -18.80
C ASN A 62 -7.39 -44.90 -19.01
N LEU A 63 -7.21 -46.17 -19.28
CA LEU A 63 -5.89 -46.79 -19.46
C LEU A 63 -5.20 -46.42 -20.78
N PHE A 64 -5.96 -46.02 -21.82
CA PHE A 64 -5.38 -45.59 -23.09
C PHE A 64 -4.73 -44.19 -22.98
N THR A 65 -5.38 -43.29 -22.24
CA THR A 65 -4.86 -41.94 -22.03
C THR A 65 -4.12 -41.77 -20.71
N MET A 66 -3.96 -42.88 -19.96
CA MET A 66 -3.37 -42.84 -18.60
C MET A 66 -3.95 -41.72 -17.75
N THR A 67 -5.29 -41.62 -17.72
CA THR A 67 -6.02 -40.55 -17.06
C THR A 67 -6.86 -41.08 -15.91
N LEU A 68 -6.72 -40.51 -14.73
CA LEU A 68 -7.57 -40.72 -13.57
C LEU A 68 -8.46 -39.47 -13.34
N ILE A 69 -9.76 -39.71 -13.16
CA ILE A 69 -10.72 -38.65 -12.82
C ILE A 69 -11.41 -39.06 -11.51
N LEU A 70 -11.25 -38.21 -10.49
CA LEU A 70 -12.00 -38.30 -9.24
C LEU A 70 -13.06 -37.20 -9.24
N LYS A 71 -14.30 -37.58 -8.88
CA LYS A 71 -15.39 -36.61 -8.70
C LYS A 71 -15.84 -36.63 -7.25
N ASP A 72 -16.24 -35.43 -6.78
CA ASP A 72 -16.81 -35.22 -5.45
C ASP A 72 -15.89 -35.70 -4.32
N LEU A 73 -14.60 -35.35 -4.41
CA LEU A 73 -13.65 -35.56 -3.33
C LEU A 73 -13.93 -34.55 -2.22
N ASN A 74 -14.26 -35.01 -1.02
CA ASN A 74 -14.47 -34.18 0.15
C ASN A 74 -13.57 -34.63 1.29
N VAL A 75 -12.88 -33.67 1.92
CA VAL A 75 -12.15 -33.83 3.17
C VAL A 75 -12.86 -32.99 4.20
N THR A 76 -13.52 -33.62 5.13
CA THR A 76 -14.35 -32.94 6.14
C THR A 76 -13.75 -33.22 7.53
N PRO A 77 -13.45 -32.19 8.31
CA PRO A 77 -12.98 -32.37 9.68
C PRO A 77 -14.11 -32.95 10.54
N ASP A 78 -13.73 -33.79 11.49
CA ASP A 78 -14.66 -34.30 12.49
C ASP A 78 -15.25 -33.19 13.34
N SER A 79 -16.51 -33.35 13.75
CA SER A 79 -17.21 -32.31 14.51
C SER A 79 -16.61 -32.08 15.91
N LEU A 80 -16.06 -33.13 16.53
CA LEU A 80 -15.35 -33.02 17.82
C LEU A 80 -14.03 -32.29 17.66
N TYR A 81 -13.34 -32.49 16.53
CA TYR A 81 -12.10 -31.81 16.21
C TYR A 81 -12.31 -30.30 16.00
N LEU A 82 -13.38 -29.90 15.28
CA LEU A 82 -13.77 -28.49 15.15
C LEU A 82 -14.16 -27.87 16.49
N LYS A 83 -14.92 -28.58 17.35
CA LYS A 83 -15.25 -28.13 18.69
C LYS A 83 -14.00 -27.97 19.57
N GLY A 84 -13.02 -28.87 19.41
CA GLY A 84 -11.73 -28.79 20.08
C GLY A 84 -10.96 -27.49 19.76
N LEU A 85 -10.99 -27.02 18.52
CA LEU A 85 -10.40 -25.75 18.14
C LEU A 85 -11.11 -24.57 18.82
N ALA A 86 -12.44 -24.58 18.87
CA ALA A 86 -13.23 -23.55 19.54
C ALA A 86 -12.99 -23.54 21.07
N SER A 87 -12.86 -24.71 21.71
CA SER A 87 -12.61 -24.88 23.14
C SER A 87 -11.14 -24.73 23.56
N LYS A 88 -10.23 -24.48 22.60
CA LYS A 88 -8.76 -24.37 22.79
C LYS A 88 -8.09 -25.66 23.30
N SER A 89 -8.73 -26.80 23.18
CA SER A 89 -8.15 -28.09 23.59
C SER A 89 -7.19 -28.67 22.55
N VAL A 90 -7.19 -28.15 21.31
CA VAL A 90 -6.35 -28.59 20.20
C VAL A 90 -5.25 -27.56 19.94
N LYS A 91 -4.00 -28.02 19.83
CA LYS A 91 -2.83 -27.16 19.57
C LYS A 91 -2.65 -26.79 18.10
N GLN A 92 -3.43 -27.36 17.19
CA GLN A 92 -3.31 -27.04 15.75
C GLN A 92 -3.92 -25.68 15.45
N PRO A 93 -3.22 -24.81 14.72
CA PRO A 93 -3.66 -23.44 14.48
C PRO A 93 -4.85 -23.33 13.54
N ASP A 94 -5.00 -24.23 12.58
CA ASP A 94 -6.01 -24.16 11.52
C ASP A 94 -6.52 -25.55 11.14
N ILE A 95 -7.83 -25.65 10.97
CA ILE A 95 -8.52 -26.87 10.51
C ILE A 95 -9.08 -26.61 9.12
N LEU A 96 -8.92 -27.57 8.21
CA LEU A 96 -9.29 -27.42 6.81
C LEU A 96 -10.52 -28.28 6.46
N ARG A 97 -11.46 -27.71 5.71
CA ARG A 97 -12.46 -28.47 4.95
C ARG A 97 -12.17 -28.25 3.47
N VAL A 98 -12.05 -29.34 2.71
CA VAL A 98 -11.73 -29.29 1.29
C VAL A 98 -12.82 -29.98 0.49
N LYS A 99 -13.35 -29.30 -0.53
CA LYS A 99 -14.28 -29.85 -1.51
C LYS A 99 -13.67 -29.74 -2.90
N VAL A 100 -13.54 -30.81 -3.61
CA VAL A 100 -13.03 -30.84 -4.98
C VAL A 100 -14.03 -31.58 -5.88
N PRO A 101 -14.91 -30.87 -6.59
CA PRO A 101 -15.88 -31.49 -7.49
C PRO A 101 -15.24 -32.33 -8.58
N VAL A 102 -14.13 -31.87 -9.16
CA VAL A 102 -13.41 -32.61 -10.19
C VAL A 102 -11.91 -32.51 -10.01
N LEU A 103 -11.26 -33.63 -9.81
CA LEU A 103 -9.81 -33.78 -9.91
C LEU A 103 -9.48 -34.66 -11.11
N ARG A 104 -8.62 -34.19 -12.00
CA ARG A 104 -8.15 -34.91 -13.19
C ARG A 104 -6.64 -35.00 -13.21
N ILE A 105 -6.12 -36.21 -13.29
CA ILE A 105 -4.70 -36.52 -13.40
C ILE A 105 -4.47 -37.14 -14.76
N ARG A 106 -3.55 -36.64 -15.56
CA ARG A 106 -3.25 -37.08 -16.92
C ARG A 106 -1.81 -37.50 -17.09
N ASN A 107 -1.58 -38.43 -18.02
CA ASN A 107 -0.26 -38.95 -18.39
C ASN A 107 0.49 -39.51 -17.16
N ILE A 108 -0.16 -40.41 -16.44
CA ILE A 108 0.44 -41.09 -15.28
C ILE A 108 1.40 -42.15 -15.78
N SER A 109 2.68 -42.08 -15.39
CA SER A 109 3.67 -43.10 -15.69
C SER A 109 3.58 -44.27 -14.69
N ILE A 110 2.71 -45.26 -14.97
CA ILE A 110 2.50 -46.41 -14.09
C ILE A 110 3.78 -47.21 -13.88
N LEU A 111 4.61 -47.36 -14.92
CA LEU A 111 5.86 -48.13 -14.84
C LEU A 111 6.85 -47.48 -13.85
N LYS A 112 7.02 -46.16 -13.89
CA LYS A 112 7.87 -45.43 -12.93
C LYS A 112 7.35 -45.52 -11.50
N LEU A 113 6.01 -45.47 -11.36
CA LEU A 113 5.38 -45.60 -10.04
C LEU A 113 5.64 -46.96 -9.42
N ILE A 114 5.46 -48.05 -10.20
CA ILE A 114 5.63 -49.43 -9.69
C ILE A 114 7.10 -49.77 -9.44
N ARG A 115 7.97 -49.50 -10.42
CA ARG A 115 9.38 -49.91 -10.37
C ARG A 115 10.21 -49.04 -9.46
N ASP A 116 10.05 -47.72 -9.61
CA ASP A 116 10.96 -46.72 -8.99
C ASP A 116 10.30 -45.99 -7.81
N LYS A 117 9.03 -46.29 -7.52
CA LYS A 117 8.20 -45.54 -6.57
C LYS A 117 8.20 -44.04 -6.88
N PHE A 118 8.40 -43.69 -8.15
CA PHE A 118 8.53 -42.33 -8.62
C PHE A 118 7.23 -41.84 -9.26
N ILE A 119 6.71 -40.70 -8.79
CA ILE A 119 5.49 -40.10 -9.31
C ILE A 119 5.83 -39.26 -10.54
N ASP A 120 5.46 -39.71 -11.73
CA ASP A 120 5.62 -38.93 -12.96
C ASP A 120 4.25 -38.73 -13.60
N VAL A 121 3.80 -37.47 -13.59
CA VAL A 121 2.46 -37.06 -14.01
C VAL A 121 2.57 -35.87 -14.94
N GLY A 122 1.93 -35.91 -16.11
CA GLY A 122 1.93 -34.80 -17.05
C GLY A 122 1.13 -33.62 -16.54
N SER A 123 -0.07 -33.86 -15.99
CA SER A 123 -0.85 -32.76 -15.41
C SER A 123 -1.79 -33.19 -14.30
N PHE A 124 -1.92 -32.30 -13.34
CA PHE A 124 -2.90 -32.30 -12.25
C PHE A 124 -3.85 -31.15 -12.46
N VAL A 125 -5.14 -31.35 -12.56
CA VAL A 125 -6.13 -30.31 -12.75
C VAL A 125 -7.26 -30.45 -11.74
N LEU A 126 -7.40 -29.44 -10.87
CA LEU A 126 -8.52 -29.29 -9.97
C LEU A 126 -9.47 -28.24 -10.55
N LYS A 127 -10.78 -28.52 -10.55
CA LYS A 127 -11.80 -27.56 -10.98
C LYS A 127 -12.81 -27.33 -9.88
N ASN A 128 -13.14 -26.04 -9.67
CA ASN A 128 -14.14 -25.58 -8.72
C ASN A 128 -13.87 -26.08 -7.29
N ALA A 129 -12.58 -26.20 -6.94
CA ALA A 129 -12.21 -26.62 -5.58
C ALA A 129 -12.54 -25.51 -4.59
N HIS A 130 -12.98 -25.89 -3.40
CA HIS A 130 -13.30 -24.95 -2.34
C HIS A 130 -12.65 -25.37 -1.03
N ILE A 131 -12.01 -24.42 -0.33
CA ILE A 131 -11.37 -24.68 0.96
C ILE A 131 -11.90 -23.70 2.00
N ASP A 132 -12.43 -24.25 3.08
CA ASP A 132 -12.72 -23.50 4.28
C ASP A 132 -11.58 -23.72 5.28
N VAL A 133 -10.96 -22.63 5.73
CA VAL A 133 -9.93 -22.63 6.76
C VAL A 133 -10.55 -22.12 8.05
N TYR A 134 -10.65 -22.98 9.04
CA TYR A 134 -11.20 -22.64 10.35
C TYR A 134 -10.07 -22.22 11.30
N THR A 135 -10.17 -21.01 11.86
CA THR A 135 -9.20 -20.43 12.79
C THR A 135 -9.87 -19.96 14.07
N ASP A 136 -9.17 -19.96 15.20
CA ASP A 136 -9.69 -19.45 16.46
C ASP A 136 -9.77 -17.91 16.52
N GLY A 137 -9.34 -17.23 15.47
CA GLY A 137 -9.35 -15.77 15.36
C GLY A 137 -8.34 -15.06 16.26
N LYS A 138 -7.52 -15.81 17.00
CA LYS A 138 -6.43 -15.23 17.76
C LYS A 138 -5.26 -15.00 16.84
N THR A 139 -4.88 -13.76 16.73
CA THR A 139 -3.56 -13.41 16.21
C THR A 139 -2.54 -14.11 17.08
N ILE A 140 -1.65 -14.92 16.52
CA ILE A 140 -0.51 -15.47 17.25
C ILE A 140 0.36 -14.27 17.66
N THR A 141 0.06 -13.68 18.78
CA THR A 141 0.93 -12.74 19.47
C THR A 141 1.96 -13.56 20.21
N SER A 142 2.91 -14.12 19.47
CA SER A 142 4.08 -14.73 20.08
C SER A 142 4.99 -13.63 20.62
N LYS A 143 4.74 -13.15 21.84
CA LYS A 143 5.73 -12.42 22.62
C LYS A 143 6.91 -13.32 23.06
N ASP A 144 6.78 -14.65 22.94
CA ASP A 144 7.66 -15.59 23.62
C ASP A 144 8.49 -16.54 22.77
N LYS A 145 8.50 -16.40 21.45
CA LYS A 145 9.51 -17.09 20.63
C LYS A 145 9.97 -16.16 19.52
N LYS A 146 11.27 -15.81 19.56
CA LYS A 146 11.96 -15.30 18.36
C LYS A 146 11.56 -16.23 17.21
N PRO A 147 11.00 -15.73 16.10
CA PRO A 147 10.72 -16.58 14.97
C PRO A 147 12.06 -17.19 14.54
N LYS A 148 12.21 -18.48 14.74
CA LYS A 148 13.20 -19.23 14.00
C LYS A 148 12.90 -18.94 12.54
N SER A 149 13.78 -18.21 11.89
CA SER A 149 13.75 -17.76 10.51
C SER A 149 12.36 -17.69 9.86
N SER A 150 11.98 -16.52 9.34
CA SER A 150 10.74 -16.27 8.59
C SER A 150 10.60 -17.11 7.29
N SER A 151 11.45 -18.10 7.09
CA SER A 151 11.43 -19.12 6.04
C SER A 151 10.38 -20.22 6.28
N ALA A 152 9.73 -20.27 7.45
CA ALA A 152 8.79 -21.34 7.79
C ALA A 152 7.44 -21.27 7.08
N LEU A 153 7.11 -20.20 6.35
CA LEU A 153 5.82 -20.05 5.64
C LEU A 153 5.77 -20.84 4.32
N PHE A 154 6.93 -21.21 3.76
CA PHE A 154 7.06 -22.08 2.59
C PHE A 154 8.32 -22.93 2.73
N ASN A 155 8.45 -23.66 3.85
CA ASN A 155 9.50 -24.65 3.94
C ASN A 155 9.04 -25.89 3.16
N PHE A 156 9.18 -25.84 1.83
CA PHE A 156 9.03 -26.97 0.95
C PHE A 156 10.18 -27.98 1.08
N ASP A 157 11.11 -27.74 2.00
CA ASP A 157 12.33 -28.55 2.16
C ASP A 157 12.09 -29.81 2.98
N SER A 158 10.86 -30.06 3.49
CA SER A 158 10.56 -31.27 4.24
C SER A 158 9.08 -31.69 4.13
N ILE A 159 8.69 -32.21 2.95
CA ILE A 159 7.37 -32.85 2.77
C ILE A 159 7.53 -34.34 3.07
N PRO A 160 6.94 -34.89 4.15
CA PRO A 160 7.06 -36.32 4.44
C PRO A 160 6.16 -37.10 3.49
N LEU A 161 6.76 -37.89 2.60
CA LEU A 161 6.07 -38.78 1.67
C LEU A 161 6.63 -40.20 1.80
N PRO A 162 6.23 -40.95 2.85
CA PRO A 162 6.78 -42.29 3.08
C PRO A 162 6.45 -43.22 1.92
N GLY A 163 7.45 -44.01 1.49
CA GLY A 163 7.31 -44.98 0.43
C GLY A 163 7.43 -44.43 -1.00
N ILE A 164 7.72 -43.14 -1.19
CA ILE A 164 7.97 -42.53 -2.49
C ILE A 164 9.46 -42.33 -2.73
N GLY A 165 9.88 -42.52 -3.99
CA GLY A 165 11.27 -42.31 -4.44
C GLY A 165 11.56 -40.91 -4.97
N GLY A 166 10.51 -40.13 -5.26
CA GLY A 166 10.55 -38.81 -5.85
C GLY A 166 9.33 -38.52 -6.71
N GLY A 167 9.26 -37.36 -7.35
CA GLY A 167 8.15 -37.03 -8.22
C GLY A 167 8.40 -35.90 -9.19
N ARG A 168 7.66 -35.90 -10.29
CA ARG A 168 7.55 -34.82 -11.24
C ARG A 168 6.09 -34.65 -11.67
N ILE A 169 5.62 -33.39 -11.62
CA ILE A 169 4.32 -32.99 -12.14
C ILE A 169 4.56 -31.92 -13.19
N GLY A 170 4.27 -32.17 -14.46
CA GLY A 170 4.51 -31.21 -15.54
C GLY A 170 3.69 -29.94 -15.37
N ALA A 171 2.41 -30.05 -14.99
CA ALA A 171 1.57 -28.90 -14.64
C ALA A 171 0.58 -29.26 -13.54
N LEU A 172 0.53 -28.44 -12.48
CA LEU A 172 -0.54 -28.43 -11.48
C LEU A 172 -1.40 -27.21 -11.73
N LYS A 173 -2.68 -27.41 -12.07
CA LYS A 173 -3.64 -26.32 -12.33
C LYS A 173 -4.82 -26.43 -11.38
N ILE A 174 -5.13 -25.35 -10.71
CA ILE A 174 -6.31 -25.19 -9.88
C ILE A 174 -7.12 -24.06 -10.49
N ASN A 175 -8.29 -24.37 -11.02
CA ASN A 175 -9.14 -23.41 -11.73
C ASN A 175 -10.41 -23.16 -10.92
N GLU A 176 -10.83 -21.88 -10.86
CA GLU A 176 -12.06 -21.46 -10.16
C GLU A 176 -12.05 -21.92 -8.69
N PHE A 177 -10.96 -21.63 -8.01
CA PHE A 177 -10.75 -22.04 -6.63
C PHE A 177 -11.34 -21.01 -5.66
N GLY A 178 -12.13 -21.51 -4.71
CA GLY A 178 -12.65 -20.70 -3.62
C GLY A 178 -11.93 -20.98 -2.30
N ILE A 179 -11.69 -19.94 -1.51
CA ILE A 179 -11.15 -20.06 -0.16
C ILE A 179 -11.90 -19.13 0.80
N ASN A 180 -12.32 -19.68 1.95
CA ASN A 180 -12.86 -18.94 3.07
C ASN A 180 -11.96 -19.09 4.29
N LEU A 181 -11.69 -17.99 4.97
CA LEU A 181 -11.11 -17.98 6.32
C LEU A 181 -12.23 -17.69 7.32
N ILE A 182 -12.56 -18.66 8.15
CA ILE A 182 -13.72 -18.64 9.06
C ILE A 182 -13.23 -18.59 10.51
N ASN A 183 -13.73 -17.63 11.27
CA ASN A 183 -13.51 -17.56 12.72
C ASN A 183 -14.46 -18.53 13.42
N VAL A 184 -13.93 -19.58 14.03
CA VAL A 184 -14.75 -20.63 14.70
C VAL A 184 -15.51 -20.07 15.90
N ASN A 185 -14.93 -19.08 16.61
CA ASN A 185 -15.53 -18.53 17.82
C ASN A 185 -16.68 -17.56 17.55
N LYS A 186 -16.66 -16.90 16.38
CA LYS A 186 -17.67 -15.91 15.97
C LYS A 186 -18.63 -16.44 14.92
N GLY A 187 -18.26 -17.51 14.21
CA GLY A 187 -19.01 -18.06 13.09
C GLY A 187 -19.00 -17.15 11.85
N ASP A 188 -18.14 -16.11 11.81
CA ASP A 188 -18.05 -15.15 10.70
C ASP A 188 -16.91 -15.50 9.74
N THR A 189 -17.08 -15.17 8.48
CA THR A 189 -16.04 -15.25 7.46
C THR A 189 -15.17 -14.01 7.51
N ILE A 190 -13.88 -14.19 7.83
CA ILE A 190 -12.90 -13.10 7.92
C ILE A 190 -12.45 -12.66 6.53
N VAL A 191 -12.22 -13.62 5.62
CA VAL A 191 -11.77 -13.42 4.25
C VAL A 191 -12.45 -14.45 3.37
N SER A 192 -12.92 -14.03 2.21
CA SER A 192 -13.42 -14.92 1.15
C SER A 192 -12.81 -14.49 -0.18
N ALA A 193 -12.35 -15.45 -0.95
CA ALA A 193 -11.97 -15.29 -2.35
C ALA A 193 -12.63 -16.43 -3.14
N ASN A 194 -13.30 -16.10 -4.24
CA ASN A 194 -14.21 -17.05 -4.92
C ASN A 194 -13.76 -17.44 -6.33
N SER A 195 -12.82 -16.71 -6.93
CA SER A 195 -12.38 -16.97 -8.29
C SER A 195 -10.87 -16.82 -8.41
N LEU A 196 -10.17 -17.89 -8.03
CA LEU A 196 -8.73 -17.95 -8.00
C LEU A 196 -8.24 -19.05 -8.93
N ASP A 197 -7.36 -18.71 -9.86
CA ASP A 197 -6.66 -19.66 -10.70
C ASP A 197 -5.18 -19.72 -10.32
N LEU A 198 -4.65 -20.92 -10.14
CA LEU A 198 -3.24 -21.16 -9.85
C LEU A 198 -2.70 -22.20 -10.83
N ALA A 199 -1.59 -21.90 -11.46
CA ALA A 199 -0.84 -22.85 -12.27
C ALA A 199 0.61 -22.91 -11.82
N LEU A 200 1.07 -24.11 -11.48
CA LEU A 200 2.46 -24.41 -11.17
C LEU A 200 2.99 -25.31 -12.27
N TYR A 201 4.15 -24.99 -12.82
CA TYR A 201 4.76 -25.75 -13.92
C TYR A 201 6.07 -26.37 -13.51
N ASP A 202 6.34 -27.57 -14.03
CA ASP A 202 7.51 -28.39 -13.76
C ASP A 202 7.82 -28.47 -12.24
N VAL A 203 6.86 -29.04 -11.51
CA VAL A 203 6.96 -29.28 -10.07
C VAL A 203 7.76 -30.57 -9.86
N GLU A 204 8.92 -30.47 -9.23
CA GLU A 204 9.77 -31.61 -8.89
C GLU A 204 9.81 -31.83 -7.37
N LEU A 205 9.62 -33.08 -6.96
CA LEU A 205 9.81 -33.56 -5.60
C LEU A 205 11.16 -34.30 -5.54
N LEU A 206 12.15 -33.63 -5.03
CA LEU A 206 13.51 -34.16 -4.90
C LEU A 206 13.73 -34.63 -3.47
N LYS A 207 14.33 -35.82 -3.29
CA LYS A 207 14.73 -36.26 -1.95
C LYS A 207 15.66 -35.27 -1.30
N ASN A 208 15.45 -35.03 -0.03
CA ASN A 208 16.38 -34.23 0.76
C ASN A 208 17.63 -35.09 1.04
N GLU A 209 18.81 -34.56 0.74
CA GLU A 209 20.08 -35.26 0.95
C GLU A 209 20.35 -35.56 2.44
N ASN A 210 19.82 -34.72 3.34
CA ASN A 210 20.00 -34.84 4.79
C ASN A 210 18.91 -35.66 5.50
N ASP A 211 17.77 -35.94 4.82
CA ASP A 211 16.64 -36.70 5.37
C ASP A 211 15.92 -37.44 4.25
N SER A 212 16.18 -38.74 4.13
CA SER A 212 15.60 -39.58 3.09
C SER A 212 14.07 -39.77 3.18
N THR A 213 13.44 -39.28 4.26
CA THR A 213 11.99 -39.32 4.47
C THR A 213 11.29 -38.04 4.04
N SER A 214 12.03 -36.98 3.74
CA SER A 214 11.53 -35.68 3.33
C SER A 214 11.94 -35.31 1.91
N PHE A 215 11.16 -34.43 1.28
CA PHE A 215 11.35 -33.97 -0.09
C PHE A 215 11.40 -32.46 -0.14
N MET A 216 12.28 -31.95 -1.00
CA MET A 216 12.33 -30.55 -1.40
C MET A 216 11.43 -30.36 -2.63
N LEU A 217 10.57 -29.34 -2.60
CA LEU A 217 9.76 -28.95 -3.75
C LEU A 217 10.51 -27.92 -4.59
N LYS A 218 10.73 -28.22 -5.86
CA LYS A 218 11.32 -27.33 -6.84
C LYS A 218 10.25 -26.93 -7.87
N LEU A 219 10.08 -25.65 -8.11
CA LEU A 219 9.14 -25.09 -9.07
C LEU A 219 9.90 -24.33 -10.15
N LYS A 220 9.49 -24.48 -11.40
CA LYS A 220 10.07 -23.73 -12.52
C LYS A 220 9.32 -22.42 -12.75
N ASP A 221 7.99 -22.47 -12.78
CA ASP A 221 7.14 -21.33 -13.07
C ASP A 221 5.83 -21.36 -12.27
N VAL A 222 5.27 -20.16 -12.01
CA VAL A 222 4.03 -19.94 -11.28
C VAL A 222 3.23 -18.84 -11.94
N ASP A 223 1.99 -19.16 -12.33
CA ASP A 223 0.99 -18.18 -12.73
C ASP A 223 -0.16 -18.17 -11.71
N PHE A 224 -0.66 -16.99 -11.40
CA PHE A 224 -1.75 -16.80 -10.45
C PHE A 224 -2.70 -15.71 -10.95
N ASN A 225 -4.00 -15.98 -10.96
CA ASN A 225 -5.03 -15.03 -11.35
C ASN A 225 -6.17 -15.02 -10.33
N MET A 226 -6.74 -13.84 -10.11
CA MET A 226 -7.96 -13.63 -9.35
C MET A 226 -8.86 -12.65 -10.09
N SER A 227 -10.18 -12.90 -10.10
CA SER A 227 -11.13 -12.02 -10.79
C SER A 227 -12.31 -11.68 -9.89
N ASN A 228 -12.75 -10.40 -9.97
CA ASN A 228 -13.93 -9.87 -9.27
C ASN A 228 -13.90 -10.09 -7.75
N GLU A 229 -12.77 -9.81 -7.12
CA GLU A 229 -12.59 -10.02 -5.69
C GLU A 229 -12.82 -8.75 -4.87
N THR A 230 -13.29 -8.95 -3.65
CA THR A 230 -13.61 -7.87 -2.72
C THR A 230 -13.15 -8.25 -1.30
N PHE A 231 -12.37 -7.37 -0.67
CA PHE A 231 -11.80 -7.59 0.65
C PHE A 231 -12.07 -6.42 1.59
N TYR A 232 -12.34 -6.72 2.85
CA TYR A 232 -12.33 -5.71 3.90
C TYR A 232 -10.91 -5.41 4.35
N LEU A 233 -10.52 -4.13 4.31
CA LEU A 233 -9.21 -3.73 4.85
C LEU A 233 -9.19 -3.81 6.38
N PRO A 234 -8.00 -3.93 7.01
CA PRO A 234 -7.85 -3.96 8.45
C PRO A 234 -8.57 -2.80 9.13
N GLY A 235 -9.39 -3.10 10.14
CA GLY A 235 -10.26 -2.12 10.81
C GLY A 235 -11.70 -2.11 10.27
N GLY A 236 -11.96 -2.75 9.10
CA GLY A 236 -13.31 -2.94 8.57
C GLY A 236 -13.99 -1.69 7.99
N ASN A 237 -13.28 -0.56 7.94
CA ASN A 237 -13.83 0.73 7.50
C ASN A 237 -13.71 0.95 5.99
N TYR A 238 -12.90 0.17 5.30
CA TYR A 238 -12.65 0.27 3.86
C TYR A 238 -12.82 -1.06 3.17
N ILE A 239 -13.26 -0.99 1.93
CA ILE A 239 -13.40 -2.11 1.01
C ILE A 239 -12.38 -1.93 -0.11
N LEU A 240 -11.54 -2.94 -0.32
CA LEU A 240 -10.67 -3.09 -1.48
C LEU A 240 -11.37 -4.02 -2.47
N SER A 241 -11.53 -3.61 -3.70
CA SER A 241 -12.00 -4.48 -4.78
C SER A 241 -11.15 -4.31 -6.03
N PHE A 242 -11.10 -5.32 -6.88
CA PHE A 242 -10.49 -5.26 -8.20
C PHE A 242 -11.26 -6.18 -9.15
N LYS A 243 -11.21 -5.84 -10.43
CA LYS A 243 -11.79 -6.69 -11.47
C LYS A 243 -10.90 -7.89 -11.73
N ASP A 244 -9.63 -7.66 -12.02
CA ASP A 244 -8.68 -8.72 -12.30
C ASP A 244 -7.33 -8.44 -11.59
N MET A 245 -6.70 -9.50 -11.11
CA MET A 245 -5.32 -9.52 -10.63
C MET A 245 -4.62 -10.70 -11.27
N SER A 246 -3.47 -10.47 -11.89
CA SER A 246 -2.68 -11.52 -12.51
C SER A 246 -1.21 -11.41 -12.11
N PHE A 247 -0.60 -12.53 -11.79
CA PHE A 247 0.83 -12.66 -11.56
C PHE A 247 1.42 -13.73 -12.45
N SER A 248 2.54 -13.45 -13.10
CA SER A 248 3.33 -14.43 -13.85
C SER A 248 4.79 -14.36 -13.41
N MET A 249 5.30 -15.47 -12.90
CA MET A 249 6.69 -15.57 -12.47
C MET A 249 7.66 -15.47 -13.65
N ASN A 250 7.30 -16.07 -14.80
CA ASN A 250 8.12 -16.02 -16.02
C ASN A 250 8.28 -14.58 -16.55
N LYS A 251 7.22 -13.76 -16.42
CA LYS A 251 7.25 -12.33 -16.76
C LYS A 251 7.76 -11.47 -15.62
N SER A 252 7.89 -12.02 -14.42
CA SER A 252 8.20 -11.26 -13.20
C SER A 252 7.26 -10.07 -12.99
N LEU A 253 5.97 -10.23 -13.30
CA LEU A 253 4.98 -9.16 -13.42
C LEU A 253 3.73 -9.49 -12.60
N LEU A 254 3.28 -8.49 -11.82
CA LEU A 254 1.96 -8.48 -11.15
C LEU A 254 1.16 -7.30 -11.67
N VAL A 255 -0.06 -7.59 -12.12
CA VAL A 255 -0.99 -6.60 -12.66
C VAL A 255 -2.29 -6.60 -11.86
N PHE A 256 -2.82 -5.41 -11.58
CA PHE A 256 -4.19 -5.21 -11.12
C PHE A 256 -4.93 -4.35 -12.13
N ASP A 257 -6.13 -4.78 -12.52
CA ASP A 257 -7.04 -4.02 -13.35
C ASP A 257 -8.27 -3.60 -12.54
N LYS A 258 -8.68 -2.32 -12.67
CA LYS A 258 -9.83 -1.70 -11.99
C LYS A 258 -9.83 -1.92 -10.48
N LEU A 259 -8.73 -1.54 -9.83
CA LEU A 259 -8.62 -1.57 -8.38
C LEU A 259 -9.33 -0.37 -7.77
N SER A 260 -10.15 -0.61 -6.75
CA SER A 260 -10.76 0.47 -5.98
C SER A 260 -10.61 0.25 -4.47
N ILE A 261 -10.45 1.36 -3.73
CA ILE A 261 -10.50 1.38 -2.27
C ILE A 261 -11.54 2.40 -1.86
N LYS A 262 -12.65 1.94 -1.28
CA LYS A 262 -13.79 2.79 -0.93
C LYS A 262 -14.16 2.69 0.55
N PRO A 263 -14.66 3.80 1.15
CA PRO A 263 -15.23 3.74 2.49
C PRO A 263 -16.41 2.75 2.52
N ARG A 264 -16.48 1.93 3.55
CA ARG A 264 -17.60 1.00 3.75
C ARG A 264 -18.89 1.72 4.13
N TYR A 265 -18.78 2.87 4.78
CA TYR A 265 -19.91 3.61 5.31
C TYR A 265 -20.03 4.98 4.64
N SER A 266 -21.19 5.64 4.80
CA SER A 266 -21.37 7.02 4.36
C SER A 266 -20.37 7.97 5.01
N ARG A 267 -20.09 9.10 4.38
CA ARG A 267 -19.15 10.13 4.88
C ARG A 267 -19.44 10.51 6.34
N SER A 268 -20.69 10.81 6.68
CA SER A 268 -21.09 11.16 8.05
C SER A 268 -20.81 10.05 9.06
N LYS A 269 -21.07 8.79 8.70
CA LYS A 269 -20.77 7.65 9.55
C LYS A 269 -19.27 7.43 9.70
N MET A 270 -18.50 7.56 8.62
CA MET A 270 -17.04 7.48 8.67
C MET A 270 -16.45 8.52 9.64
N VAL A 271 -16.90 9.77 9.54
CA VAL A 271 -16.47 10.85 10.43
C VAL A 271 -16.79 10.53 11.89
N SER A 272 -17.99 9.99 12.17
CA SER A 272 -18.43 9.64 13.54
C SER A 272 -17.65 8.47 14.18
N LEU A 273 -16.87 7.71 13.41
CA LEU A 273 -16.05 6.59 13.94
C LEU A 273 -14.78 7.06 14.65
N SER A 274 -14.42 8.33 14.53
CA SER A 274 -13.22 8.90 15.15
C SER A 274 -13.58 10.03 16.11
N LYS A 275 -12.78 10.16 17.16
CA LYS A 275 -12.81 11.32 18.08
C LYS A 275 -11.95 12.48 17.55
N PHE A 276 -11.13 12.22 16.54
CA PHE A 276 -10.15 13.16 15.99
C PHE A 276 -10.35 13.32 14.48
N GLN A 277 -9.84 14.41 13.94
CA GLN A 277 -9.75 14.63 12.51
C GLN A 277 -8.99 13.47 11.84
N TYR A 278 -9.55 12.91 10.78
CA TYR A 278 -8.85 11.98 9.90
C TYR A 278 -9.33 12.15 8.46
N GLU A 279 -8.54 11.68 7.53
CA GLU A 279 -8.84 11.77 6.11
C GLU A 279 -9.61 10.53 5.65
N ILE A 280 -10.69 10.75 4.89
CA ILE A 280 -11.46 9.69 4.24
C ILE A 280 -11.00 9.62 2.79
N TYR A 281 -10.56 8.46 2.37
CA TYR A 281 -10.01 8.21 1.03
C TYR A 281 -11.03 7.46 0.18
N ASN A 282 -11.18 7.87 -1.07
CA ASN A 282 -11.87 7.12 -2.12
C ASN A 282 -10.91 7.07 -3.32
N VAL A 283 -10.52 5.86 -3.71
CA VAL A 283 -9.50 5.62 -4.73
C VAL A 283 -10.06 4.70 -5.79
N ASP A 284 -9.97 5.08 -7.04
CA ASP A 284 -10.21 4.23 -8.19
C ASP A 284 -8.97 4.28 -9.08
N ILE A 285 -8.47 3.12 -9.52
CA ILE A 285 -7.27 2.99 -10.35
C ILE A 285 -7.60 2.04 -11.50
N GLU A 286 -7.35 2.47 -12.73
CA GLU A 286 -7.63 1.63 -13.89
C GLU A 286 -6.62 0.48 -13.98
N ARG A 287 -5.32 0.76 -13.77
CA ARG A 287 -4.27 -0.26 -13.89
C ARG A 287 -3.09 -0.01 -12.96
N ILE A 288 -2.59 -1.08 -12.33
CA ILE A 288 -1.32 -1.10 -11.61
C ILE A 288 -0.46 -2.23 -12.15
N GLU A 289 0.78 -1.94 -12.50
CA GLU A 289 1.80 -2.93 -12.87
C GLU A 289 2.97 -2.87 -11.89
N ILE A 290 3.40 -4.03 -11.38
CA ILE A 290 4.58 -4.16 -10.54
C ILE A 290 5.56 -5.08 -11.27
N ASN A 291 6.70 -4.53 -11.65
CA ASN A 291 7.69 -5.18 -12.50
C ASN A 291 8.88 -5.73 -11.72
N SER A 292 9.49 -6.78 -12.25
CA SER A 292 10.68 -7.46 -11.69
C SER A 292 10.42 -8.10 -10.32
N ILE A 293 9.27 -8.74 -10.14
CA ILE A 293 8.95 -9.47 -8.93
C ILE A 293 9.71 -10.80 -8.91
N ASP A 294 10.60 -10.96 -7.92
CA ASP A 294 11.25 -12.24 -7.64
C ASP A 294 10.64 -12.91 -6.39
N LEU A 295 9.76 -13.89 -6.63
CA LEU A 295 9.13 -14.63 -5.53
C LEU A 295 10.12 -15.35 -4.64
N LYS A 296 11.27 -15.81 -5.17
CA LYS A 296 12.27 -16.52 -4.38
C LYS A 296 12.93 -15.57 -3.39
N GLN A 297 13.29 -14.36 -3.82
CA GLN A 297 13.84 -13.33 -2.93
C GLN A 297 12.81 -12.89 -1.87
N ILE A 298 11.55 -12.70 -2.28
CA ILE A 298 10.47 -12.30 -1.35
C ILE A 298 10.27 -13.37 -0.27
N ILE A 299 10.15 -14.63 -0.68
CA ILE A 299 9.81 -15.75 0.22
C ILE A 299 11.00 -16.16 1.08
N ARG A 300 12.19 -16.35 0.50
CA ARG A 300 13.37 -16.89 1.20
C ARG A 300 14.14 -15.83 1.97
N GLU A 301 14.28 -14.62 1.38
CA GLU A 301 15.17 -13.58 1.90
C GLU A 301 14.39 -12.41 2.51
N SER A 302 13.06 -12.37 2.34
CA SER A 302 12.21 -11.24 2.73
C SER A 302 12.65 -9.91 2.12
N LYS A 303 13.23 -9.95 0.92
CA LYS A 303 13.64 -8.80 0.12
C LYS A 303 12.54 -8.45 -0.88
N PHE A 304 12.16 -7.19 -0.93
CA PHE A 304 11.10 -6.65 -1.78
C PHE A 304 11.73 -5.70 -2.79
N PHE A 305 12.30 -6.28 -3.86
CA PHE A 305 13.01 -5.53 -4.90
C PHE A 305 12.15 -5.53 -6.17
N PHE A 306 11.85 -4.31 -6.65
CA PHE A 306 11.03 -4.07 -7.82
C PHE A 306 11.71 -3.03 -8.72
N SER A 307 11.71 -3.23 -10.03
CA SER A 307 12.24 -2.24 -10.97
C SER A 307 11.27 -1.07 -11.13
N SER A 308 9.97 -1.34 -11.22
CA SER A 308 8.97 -0.28 -11.27
C SER A 308 7.63 -0.69 -10.67
N ILE A 309 6.89 0.33 -10.21
CA ILE A 309 5.46 0.26 -9.93
C ILE A 309 4.80 1.36 -10.76
N ASP A 310 4.00 0.95 -11.75
CA ASP A 310 3.35 1.86 -12.67
C ASP A 310 1.84 1.88 -12.38
N VAL A 311 1.31 3.07 -12.12
CA VAL A 311 -0.10 3.33 -11.78
C VAL A 311 -0.68 4.22 -12.86
N ASP A 312 -1.68 3.76 -13.57
CA ASP A 312 -2.33 4.52 -14.63
C ASP A 312 -3.78 4.86 -14.29
N ASN A 313 -4.15 6.11 -14.62
CA ASN A 313 -5.51 6.64 -14.51
C ASN A 313 -6.10 6.44 -13.09
N MET A 314 -5.41 6.99 -12.08
CA MET A 314 -5.89 7.00 -10.70
C MET A 314 -6.79 8.22 -10.46
N LYS A 315 -7.94 8.00 -9.84
CA LYS A 315 -8.81 9.03 -9.26
C LYS A 315 -8.77 8.93 -7.75
N LEU A 316 -8.19 9.93 -7.11
CA LEU A 316 -8.01 9.99 -5.66
C LEU A 316 -8.83 11.13 -5.09
N ASN A 317 -9.86 10.82 -4.29
CA ASN A 317 -10.63 11.80 -3.55
C ASN A 317 -10.32 11.66 -2.06
N ILE A 318 -9.93 12.77 -1.43
CA ILE A 318 -9.62 12.86 -0.01
C ILE A 318 -10.56 13.87 0.62
N PHE A 319 -11.28 13.45 1.66
CA PHE A 319 -12.14 14.34 2.43
C PHE A 319 -11.68 14.41 3.89
N LYS A 320 -11.68 15.62 4.46
CA LYS A 320 -11.35 15.87 5.86
C LYS A 320 -12.39 16.79 6.50
N ASP A 321 -12.88 16.39 7.68
CA ASP A 321 -13.76 17.22 8.50
C ASP A 321 -12.95 17.82 9.66
N LYS A 322 -12.96 19.14 9.78
CA LYS A 322 -12.26 19.90 10.82
C LYS A 322 -13.09 20.23 12.07
N HIS A 323 -14.36 19.82 12.14
CA HIS A 323 -15.16 19.98 13.35
C HIS A 323 -14.61 19.16 14.54
N PHE A 324 -13.76 18.17 14.27
CA PHE A 324 -13.10 17.36 15.30
C PHE A 324 -11.70 17.93 15.62
N PRO A 325 -11.22 17.77 16.88
CA PRO A 325 -9.88 18.19 17.24
C PRO A 325 -8.81 17.36 16.54
N PHE A 326 -7.61 17.92 16.43
CA PHE A 326 -6.43 17.16 16.03
C PHE A 326 -6.02 16.16 17.11
N ASP A 327 -5.49 15.02 16.69
CA ASP A 327 -4.77 14.12 17.59
C ASP A 327 -3.30 14.59 17.71
N GLU A 328 -3.04 15.43 18.70
CA GLU A 328 -1.72 16.01 18.94
C GLU A 328 -0.68 14.99 19.45
N SER A 329 -1.11 13.78 19.80
CA SER A 329 -0.21 12.69 20.19
C SER A 329 0.49 12.05 18.97
N LYS A 330 -0.06 12.20 17.76
CA LYS A 330 0.52 11.69 16.53
C LYS A 330 1.86 12.35 16.22
N ARG A 331 2.77 11.56 15.65
CA ARG A 331 4.09 12.03 15.17
C ARG A 331 4.34 11.44 13.78
N PRO A 332 3.70 12.00 12.72
CA PRO A 332 3.93 11.56 11.35
C PRO A 332 5.40 11.72 10.98
N THR A 333 6.01 10.65 10.52
CA THR A 333 7.41 10.65 10.09
C THR A 333 7.55 11.16 8.66
N LEU A 334 8.72 11.70 8.32
CA LEU A 334 9.09 12.05 6.95
C LEU A 334 9.36 10.77 6.13
N PRO A 335 9.24 10.81 4.79
CA PRO A 335 9.42 9.62 3.95
C PRO A 335 10.75 8.89 4.18
N GLN A 336 11.87 9.62 4.27
CA GLN A 336 13.18 9.04 4.55
C GLN A 336 13.25 8.38 5.94
N GLN A 337 12.56 8.91 6.95
CA GLN A 337 12.48 8.30 8.28
C GLN A 337 11.66 7.00 8.24
N MET A 338 10.58 6.97 7.45
CA MET A 338 9.79 5.77 7.25
C MET A 338 10.63 4.64 6.63
N LEU A 339 11.42 4.96 5.60
CA LEU A 339 12.30 4.00 4.94
C LEU A 339 13.39 3.50 5.87
N LYS A 340 14.06 4.40 6.62
CA LYS A 340 15.07 4.03 7.63
C LYS A 340 14.53 3.13 8.75
N ALA A 341 13.24 3.26 9.08
CA ALA A 341 12.60 2.47 10.13
C ALA A 341 12.08 1.10 9.65
N LEU A 342 12.10 0.83 8.34
CA LEU A 342 11.67 -0.46 7.80
C LEU A 342 12.65 -1.57 8.21
N LYS A 343 12.09 -2.67 8.74
CA LYS A 343 12.85 -3.86 9.14
C LYS A 343 13.08 -4.86 7.99
N LYS A 344 12.57 -4.56 6.81
CA LYS A 344 12.62 -5.40 5.62
C LYS A 344 13.36 -4.65 4.53
N ASP A 345 14.16 -5.34 3.75
CA ASP A 345 14.84 -4.78 2.61
C ASP A 345 13.83 -4.48 1.50
N LEU A 346 13.59 -3.21 1.27
CA LEU A 346 12.77 -2.69 0.19
C LEU A 346 13.66 -1.93 -0.79
N ASN A 347 13.54 -2.22 -2.08
CA ASN A 347 14.14 -1.41 -3.13
C ASN A 347 13.16 -1.30 -4.30
N ILE A 348 12.77 -0.08 -4.65
CA ILE A 348 11.94 0.21 -5.82
C ILE A 348 12.67 1.29 -6.61
N ASP A 349 13.10 0.95 -7.83
CA ASP A 349 13.88 1.89 -8.63
C ASP A 349 13.01 3.08 -9.06
N SER A 350 11.74 2.82 -9.42
CA SER A 350 10.78 3.89 -9.71
C SER A 350 9.33 3.54 -9.39
N ILE A 351 8.55 4.57 -8.98
CA ILE A 351 7.08 4.54 -8.97
C ILE A 351 6.63 5.64 -9.92
N THR A 352 5.78 5.28 -10.90
CA THR A 352 5.19 6.23 -11.84
C THR A 352 3.68 6.24 -11.67
N ILE A 353 3.09 7.41 -11.46
CA ILE A 353 1.65 7.64 -11.50
C ILE A 353 1.38 8.52 -12.71
N SER A 354 0.50 8.10 -13.62
CA SER A 354 0.23 8.78 -14.87
C SER A 354 -1.27 9.03 -15.05
N ASN A 355 -1.61 10.07 -15.85
CA ASN A 355 -2.98 10.36 -16.29
C ASN A 355 -4.02 10.44 -15.17
N SER A 356 -3.62 10.93 -14.02
CA SER A 356 -4.40 10.81 -12.79
C SER A 356 -5.06 12.12 -12.38
N GLU A 357 -6.01 12.04 -11.46
CA GLU A 357 -6.70 13.17 -10.86
C GLU A 357 -6.67 13.05 -9.34
N LEU A 358 -6.51 14.18 -8.65
CA LEU A 358 -6.61 14.26 -7.21
C LEU A 358 -7.59 15.38 -6.83
N GLU A 359 -8.51 15.07 -5.92
CA GLU A 359 -9.36 16.04 -5.25
C GLU A 359 -9.16 15.95 -3.74
N TYR A 360 -8.79 17.06 -3.13
CA TYR A 360 -8.73 17.21 -1.67
C TYR A 360 -9.82 18.19 -1.25
N SER A 361 -10.72 17.74 -0.39
CA SER A 361 -11.80 18.56 0.16
C SER A 361 -11.74 18.60 1.69
N GLU A 362 -11.88 19.81 2.25
CA GLU A 362 -11.74 20.06 3.68
C GLU A 362 -12.88 20.94 4.18
N LEU A 363 -13.70 20.40 5.08
CA LEU A 363 -14.79 21.14 5.70
C LEU A 363 -14.30 21.82 6.96
N HIS A 364 -14.25 23.16 6.93
CA HIS A 364 -13.83 23.97 8.05
C HIS A 364 -14.98 24.15 9.06
N GLU A 365 -14.66 24.30 10.35
CA GLU A 365 -15.62 24.41 11.47
C GLU A 365 -16.71 25.48 11.28
N LEU A 366 -16.37 26.60 10.65
CA LEU A 366 -17.27 27.74 10.45
C LEU A 366 -17.95 27.73 9.08
N MET A 367 -17.76 26.68 8.27
CA MET A 367 -18.23 26.67 6.89
C MET A 367 -19.20 25.50 6.63
N LYS A 368 -20.21 25.76 5.78
CA LYS A 368 -21.14 24.74 5.30
C LYS A 368 -20.59 23.99 4.09
N GLU A 369 -19.79 24.67 3.27
CA GLU A 369 -19.20 24.13 2.05
C GLU A 369 -17.71 23.84 2.28
N PRO A 370 -17.18 22.72 1.78
CA PRO A 370 -15.78 22.42 1.91
C PRO A 370 -14.91 23.28 1.01
N MET A 371 -13.70 23.57 1.45
CA MET A 371 -12.59 23.98 0.59
C MET A 371 -12.27 22.82 -0.37
N ILE A 372 -12.07 23.13 -1.66
CA ILE A 372 -11.77 22.13 -2.68
C ILE A 372 -10.50 22.48 -3.44
N VAL A 373 -9.52 21.58 -3.39
CA VAL A 373 -8.28 21.63 -4.19
C VAL A 373 -8.30 20.49 -5.18
N THR A 374 -8.17 20.79 -6.46
CA THR A 374 -8.11 19.76 -7.50
C THR A 374 -6.78 19.81 -8.24
N LEU A 375 -6.22 18.65 -8.54
CA LEU A 375 -5.08 18.45 -9.42
C LEU A 375 -5.54 17.59 -10.60
N GLY A 376 -5.62 18.20 -11.78
CA GLY A 376 -5.85 17.49 -13.03
C GLY A 376 -4.51 17.18 -13.71
N ASN A 377 -4.51 16.20 -14.62
CA ASN A 377 -3.29 15.75 -15.28
C ASN A 377 -2.16 15.44 -14.28
N PHE A 378 -2.53 14.80 -13.17
CA PHE A 378 -1.64 14.51 -12.06
C PHE A 378 -0.70 13.38 -12.43
N ASN A 379 0.57 13.71 -12.56
CA ASN A 379 1.64 12.78 -12.89
C ASN A 379 2.74 12.89 -11.83
N VAL A 380 3.16 11.73 -11.29
CA VAL A 380 4.21 11.68 -10.27
C VAL A 380 5.24 10.63 -10.64
N LYS A 381 6.51 10.98 -10.51
CA LYS A 381 7.61 10.03 -10.63
C LYS A 381 8.46 10.06 -9.37
N VAL A 382 8.49 8.95 -8.66
CA VAL A 382 9.37 8.74 -7.50
C VAL A 382 10.48 7.81 -7.90
N LYS A 383 11.73 8.12 -7.55
CA LYS A 383 12.90 7.27 -7.86
C LYS A 383 13.69 6.96 -6.60
N ASN A 384 14.38 5.82 -6.62
CA ASN A 384 15.34 5.41 -5.61
C ASN A 384 14.71 5.24 -4.22
N ILE A 385 13.59 4.56 -4.15
CA ILE A 385 12.91 4.24 -2.88
C ILE A 385 13.60 3.01 -2.29
N THR A 386 14.43 3.21 -1.27
CA THR A 386 15.17 2.10 -0.66
C THR A 386 15.19 2.17 0.86
N SER A 387 15.12 0.99 1.50
CA SER A 387 15.40 0.80 2.91
C SER A 387 16.74 0.07 3.15
N VAL A 388 17.46 -0.29 2.06
CA VAL A 388 18.73 -1.00 2.13
C VAL A 388 19.81 -0.09 2.69
N VAL A 389 20.41 -0.51 3.81
CA VAL A 389 21.36 0.32 4.60
C VAL A 389 22.56 0.73 3.75
N ASP A 390 23.15 -0.18 3.00
CA ASP A 390 24.32 0.10 2.15
C ASP A 390 24.03 1.18 1.10
N SER A 391 22.86 1.11 0.46
CA SER A 391 22.43 2.13 -0.51
C SER A 391 22.27 3.51 0.15
N MET A 392 21.75 3.54 1.38
CA MET A 392 21.59 4.79 2.13
C MET A 392 22.93 5.40 2.53
N ILE A 393 23.88 4.58 3.00
CA ILE A 393 25.24 5.00 3.39
C ILE A 393 26.01 5.52 2.17
N ASN A 394 25.84 4.91 1.01
CA ASN A 394 26.43 5.34 -0.26
C ASN A 394 25.84 6.64 -0.81
N GLY A 395 24.85 7.22 -0.12
CA GLY A 395 24.36 8.55 -0.41
C GLY A 395 23.29 8.61 -1.49
N VAL A 396 22.50 7.55 -1.68
CA VAL A 396 21.35 7.56 -2.58
C VAL A 396 20.40 8.71 -2.22
N VAL A 397 19.85 9.34 -3.24
CA VAL A 397 18.85 10.41 -3.11
C VAL A 397 17.52 9.89 -3.65
N MET A 398 16.51 9.77 -2.79
CA MET A 398 15.14 9.53 -3.23
C MET A 398 14.59 10.85 -3.79
N THR A 399 14.01 10.81 -5.00
CA THR A 399 13.46 12.00 -5.64
C THR A 399 11.98 11.82 -5.96
N ILE A 400 11.22 12.90 -5.86
CA ILE A 400 9.82 12.98 -6.28
C ILE A 400 9.73 14.15 -7.28
N ASN A 401 9.27 13.88 -8.49
CA ASN A 401 8.84 14.89 -9.45
C ASN A 401 7.32 14.77 -9.63
N LEU A 402 6.61 15.87 -9.42
CA LEU A 402 5.17 15.98 -9.56
C LEU A 402 4.86 17.03 -10.61
N LYS A 403 4.03 16.68 -11.59
CA LYS A 403 3.47 17.59 -12.59
C LYS A 403 1.95 17.49 -12.55
N ALA A 404 1.27 18.63 -12.55
CA ALA A 404 -0.20 18.66 -12.50
C ALA A 404 -0.72 20.00 -13.03
N ASN A 405 -2.03 20.07 -13.23
CA ASN A 405 -2.75 21.32 -13.40
C ASN A 405 -3.53 21.63 -12.12
N LEU A 406 -3.09 22.63 -11.34
CA LEU A 406 -3.79 23.09 -10.15
C LEU A 406 -5.14 23.69 -10.55
N GLN A 407 -6.20 23.31 -9.84
CA GLN A 407 -7.60 23.62 -10.20
C GLN A 407 -7.90 23.27 -11.68
N LYS A 408 -7.29 22.16 -12.15
CA LYS A 408 -7.41 21.59 -13.50
C LYS A 408 -6.92 22.49 -14.65
N THR A 409 -6.39 23.67 -14.36
CA THR A 409 -6.04 24.68 -15.38
C THR A 409 -4.62 25.21 -15.29
N ILE A 410 -4.10 25.51 -14.08
CA ILE A 410 -2.81 26.16 -13.92
C ILE A 410 -1.69 25.11 -13.83
N PRO A 411 -0.77 25.06 -14.79
CA PRO A 411 0.31 24.09 -14.77
C PRO A 411 1.23 24.32 -13.59
N MET A 412 1.63 23.23 -12.93
CA MET A 412 2.56 23.24 -11.82
C MET A 412 3.55 22.08 -11.89
N GLU A 413 4.73 22.30 -11.36
CA GLU A 413 5.74 21.26 -11.18
C GLU A 413 6.39 21.43 -9.82
N VAL A 414 6.60 20.31 -9.13
CA VAL A 414 7.26 20.26 -7.82
C VAL A 414 8.28 19.14 -7.82
N ASP A 415 9.51 19.47 -7.48
CA ASP A 415 10.61 18.54 -7.26
C ASP A 415 10.95 18.47 -5.78
N ILE A 416 11.09 17.26 -5.26
CA ILE A 416 11.52 17.03 -3.88
C ILE A 416 12.67 16.02 -3.89
N ALA A 417 13.75 16.33 -3.18
CA ALA A 417 14.91 15.45 -3.04
C ALA A 417 15.19 15.15 -1.56
N PHE A 418 15.23 13.85 -1.24
CA PHE A 418 15.50 13.33 0.09
C PHE A 418 16.85 12.60 0.11
N PRO A 419 17.97 13.26 0.48
CA PRO A 419 19.25 12.59 0.66
C PRO A 419 19.19 11.59 1.81
N MET A 420 19.27 10.30 1.51
CA MET A 420 19.08 9.24 2.52
C MET A 420 20.20 9.19 3.57
N LYS A 421 21.40 9.70 3.23
CA LYS A 421 22.55 9.81 4.16
C LYS A 421 22.40 10.94 5.18
N SER A 422 21.43 11.85 5.01
CA SER A 422 21.29 13.01 5.90
C SER A 422 21.02 12.59 7.35
N ILE A 423 21.84 13.09 8.28
CA ILE A 423 21.72 12.82 9.74
C ILE A 423 20.51 13.57 10.32
N ARG A 424 20.22 14.78 9.79
CA ARG A 424 19.12 15.65 10.25
C ARG A 424 17.85 15.45 9.43
N ASP A 425 17.80 14.42 8.58
CA ASP A 425 16.70 14.20 7.64
C ASP A 425 16.36 15.42 6.80
N THR A 426 17.41 16.16 6.40
CA THR A 426 17.29 17.35 5.56
C THR A 426 16.85 16.93 4.17
N PHE A 427 15.90 17.67 3.60
CA PHE A 427 15.44 17.50 2.23
C PHE A 427 15.25 18.87 1.56
N MET A 428 15.19 18.87 0.24
CA MET A 428 15.01 20.07 -0.56
C MET A 428 13.74 19.92 -1.39
N PHE A 429 13.06 21.02 -1.60
CA PHE A 429 11.96 21.08 -2.56
C PHE A 429 11.97 22.41 -3.32
N SER A 430 11.61 22.33 -4.59
CA SER A 430 11.50 23.48 -5.48
C SER A 430 10.38 23.24 -6.48
N GLY A 431 9.96 24.27 -7.16
CA GLY A 431 8.94 24.12 -8.17
C GLY A 431 8.44 25.46 -8.68
N TYR A 432 7.45 25.36 -9.54
CA TYR A 432 6.76 26.52 -10.05
C TYR A 432 5.25 26.30 -10.19
N LEU A 433 4.52 27.41 -10.19
CA LEU A 433 3.14 27.51 -10.66
C LEU A 433 3.13 28.46 -11.86
N GLY A 434 2.51 28.04 -12.95
CA GLY A 434 2.41 28.82 -14.19
C GLY A 434 1.34 29.88 -14.16
N LYS A 435 1.02 30.41 -15.33
CA LYS A 435 0.06 31.51 -15.50
C LYS A 435 -1.37 31.08 -15.20
N GLY A 436 -2.13 31.94 -14.48
CA GLY A 436 -3.54 31.72 -14.19
C GLY A 436 -4.23 32.89 -13.51
N GLU A 437 -5.55 32.89 -13.54
CA GLU A 437 -6.38 33.89 -12.86
C GLU A 437 -6.48 33.59 -11.37
N MET A 438 -6.38 34.61 -10.50
CA MET A 438 -6.50 34.42 -9.07
C MET A 438 -7.90 33.97 -8.63
N LYS A 439 -8.95 34.33 -9.37
CA LYS A 439 -10.33 33.90 -9.10
C LYS A 439 -10.51 32.38 -9.00
N ILE A 440 -9.66 31.64 -9.69
CA ILE A 440 -9.71 30.17 -9.69
C ILE A 440 -9.42 29.56 -8.31
N PHE A 441 -8.79 30.32 -7.42
CA PHE A 441 -8.50 29.93 -6.04
C PHE A 441 -9.67 30.20 -5.08
N ASN A 442 -10.75 30.88 -5.52
CA ASN A 442 -11.89 31.17 -4.64
C ASN A 442 -12.50 29.91 -3.98
N PRO A 443 -12.62 28.75 -4.65
CA PRO A 443 -13.05 27.52 -3.98
C PRO A 443 -12.13 27.05 -2.84
N ILE A 444 -10.90 27.55 -2.79
CA ILE A 444 -9.93 27.28 -1.73
C ILE A 444 -9.97 28.37 -0.65
N VAL A 445 -9.76 29.62 -1.06
CA VAL A 445 -9.51 30.71 -0.10
C VAL A 445 -10.78 31.19 0.60
N LEU A 446 -11.91 31.19 -0.10
CA LEU A 446 -13.18 31.66 0.49
C LEU A 446 -13.64 30.72 1.63
N PRO A 447 -13.71 29.38 1.47
CA PRO A 447 -14.04 28.50 2.58
C PRO A 447 -12.93 28.40 3.64
N ALA A 448 -11.65 28.54 3.25
CA ALA A 448 -10.53 28.39 4.19
C ALA A 448 -10.31 29.61 5.09
N ILE A 449 -10.45 30.80 4.54
CA ILE A 449 -10.07 32.06 5.20
C ILE A 449 -11.07 33.22 4.96
N GLY A 450 -12.19 33.00 4.29
CA GLY A 450 -13.20 34.04 4.09
C GLY A 450 -12.81 35.17 3.14
N VAL A 451 -11.75 35.00 2.34
CA VAL A 451 -11.29 35.98 1.33
C VAL A 451 -11.77 35.56 -0.04
N LYS A 452 -12.17 36.52 -0.85
CA LYS A 452 -12.54 36.33 -2.25
C LYS A 452 -11.65 37.18 -3.14
N PHE A 453 -11.01 36.59 -4.13
CA PHE A 453 -10.32 37.32 -5.18
C PHE A 453 -11.34 37.84 -6.21
N GLU A 454 -11.33 39.17 -6.44
CA GLU A 454 -12.19 39.83 -7.43
C GLU A 454 -11.47 39.99 -8.79
N SER A 455 -10.16 40.17 -8.77
CA SER A 455 -9.29 40.21 -9.95
C SER A 455 -7.87 39.73 -9.60
N GLY A 456 -7.03 39.67 -10.59
CA GLY A 456 -5.62 39.35 -10.49
C GLY A 456 -5.20 38.21 -11.38
N ILE A 457 -4.02 38.36 -11.94
CA ILE A 457 -3.38 37.35 -12.77
C ILE A 457 -2.03 36.98 -12.15
N ILE A 458 -1.82 35.70 -11.91
CA ILE A 458 -0.51 35.15 -11.64
C ILE A 458 0.15 34.92 -12.99
N ASP A 459 1.33 35.51 -13.21
CA ASP A 459 2.15 35.19 -14.37
C ASP A 459 3.04 33.98 -14.10
N ARG A 460 3.66 33.93 -12.91
CA ARG A 460 4.47 32.81 -12.47
C ARG A 460 4.80 32.88 -10.98
N ILE A 461 4.85 31.72 -10.32
CA ILE A 461 5.42 31.59 -8.99
C ILE A 461 6.58 30.60 -9.08
N ASP A 462 7.78 31.01 -8.65
CA ASP A 462 8.93 30.13 -8.50
C ASP A 462 9.31 30.07 -7.02
N PHE A 463 9.64 28.88 -6.53
CA PHE A 463 10.02 28.68 -5.13
C PHE A 463 11.10 27.61 -4.99
N LYS A 464 11.92 27.77 -3.95
CA LYS A 464 12.88 26.77 -3.51
C LYS A 464 13.07 26.83 -2.01
N ALA A 465 13.19 25.68 -1.36
CA ALA A 465 13.41 25.60 0.08
C ALA A 465 14.20 24.37 0.47
N THR A 466 14.87 24.49 1.61
CA THR A 466 15.49 23.37 2.34
C THR A 466 14.73 23.20 3.65
N ALA A 467 14.44 21.97 4.01
CA ALA A 467 13.70 21.61 5.20
C ALA A 467 14.37 20.48 5.95
N ASN A 468 14.08 20.36 7.24
CA ASN A 468 14.48 19.25 8.08
C ASN A 468 13.31 18.79 8.95
N THR A 469 13.55 18.06 10.02
CA THR A 469 12.49 17.58 10.92
C THR A 469 11.80 18.69 11.72
N ILE A 470 12.40 19.89 11.81
CA ILE A 470 11.97 20.96 12.71
C ILE A 470 11.43 22.16 11.92
N TYR A 471 12.12 22.62 10.88
CA TYR A 471 11.77 23.83 10.12
C TYR A 471 12.16 23.74 8.66
N SER A 472 11.61 24.66 7.88
CA SER A 472 11.95 24.91 6.47
C SER A 472 12.35 26.37 6.27
N ILE A 473 13.34 26.61 5.40
CA ILE A 473 13.79 27.93 4.98
C ILE A 473 13.91 27.94 3.46
N GLY A 474 13.45 29.00 2.82
CA GLY A 474 13.52 29.14 1.37
C GLY A 474 13.29 30.53 0.86
N SER A 475 13.08 30.62 -0.44
CA SER A 475 12.74 31.85 -1.14
C SER A 475 11.66 31.62 -2.18
N MET A 476 10.85 32.64 -2.44
CA MET A 476 9.78 32.64 -3.42
C MET A 476 9.82 33.93 -4.22
N THR A 477 9.64 33.82 -5.53
CA THR A 477 9.35 34.93 -6.44
C THR A 477 7.99 34.66 -7.06
N MET A 478 7.01 35.51 -6.75
CA MET A 478 5.66 35.46 -7.29
C MET A 478 5.44 36.68 -8.18
N LEU A 479 5.32 36.45 -9.48
CA LEU A 479 4.99 37.46 -10.48
C LEU A 479 3.48 37.50 -10.66
N TYR A 480 2.88 38.68 -10.45
CA TYR A 480 1.43 38.85 -10.60
C TYR A 480 1.09 40.35 -10.76
N HIS A 481 -0.10 40.60 -11.31
CA HIS A 481 -0.62 41.94 -11.50
C HIS A 481 -2.12 42.01 -11.27
N ASP A 482 -2.62 43.23 -11.02
CA ASP A 482 -4.04 43.58 -10.86
C ASP A 482 -4.77 42.79 -9.75
N LEU A 483 -4.03 42.50 -8.65
CA LEU A 483 -4.60 41.77 -7.52
C LEU A 483 -5.60 42.65 -6.77
N GLU A 484 -6.86 42.21 -6.74
CA GLU A 484 -7.91 42.75 -5.89
C GLU A 484 -8.59 41.64 -5.12
N GLY A 485 -8.89 41.88 -3.87
CA GLY A 485 -9.58 40.88 -3.03
C GLY A 485 -10.41 41.54 -1.95
N ASP A 486 -11.50 40.89 -1.58
CA ASP A 486 -12.43 41.35 -0.55
C ASP A 486 -12.58 40.30 0.56
N ILE A 487 -12.81 40.79 1.79
CA ILE A 487 -13.07 39.95 2.96
C ILE A 487 -14.59 39.78 3.08
N GLN A 488 -15.09 38.66 2.62
CA GLN A 488 -16.52 38.29 2.62
C GLN A 488 -17.03 37.85 4.01
N ARG A 489 -16.15 37.32 4.85
CA ARG A 489 -16.48 36.72 6.15
C ARG A 489 -15.78 37.51 7.27
N LYS A 490 -16.40 38.65 7.66
CA LYS A 490 -15.90 39.50 8.75
C LYS A 490 -15.92 38.81 10.11
N ASP A 491 -16.82 37.86 10.32
CA ASP A 491 -16.89 37.00 11.52
C ASP A 491 -15.64 36.13 11.71
N MET A 492 -14.93 35.79 10.66
CA MET A 492 -13.66 35.08 10.74
C MET A 492 -12.46 35.96 11.10
N VAL A 493 -12.57 37.28 10.93
CA VAL A 493 -11.48 38.24 11.22
C VAL A 493 -11.13 38.27 12.72
N GLU A 494 -12.14 38.16 13.58
CA GLU A 494 -11.94 38.20 15.04
C GLU A 494 -11.29 36.90 15.55
N THR A 495 -11.55 35.76 14.92
CA THR A 495 -11.06 34.46 15.35
C THR A 495 -9.75 34.05 14.68
N ASN A 496 -9.42 34.64 13.52
CA ASN A 496 -8.25 34.29 12.72
C ASN A 496 -7.24 35.45 12.71
N LYS A 497 -6.14 35.30 13.49
CA LYS A 497 -5.06 36.32 13.57
C LYS A 497 -4.47 36.69 12.21
N PHE A 498 -4.47 35.77 11.24
CA PHE A 498 -3.99 36.04 9.89
C PHE A 498 -4.95 36.97 9.15
N LEU A 499 -6.26 36.71 9.20
CA LEU A 499 -7.27 37.59 8.58
C LEU A 499 -7.36 38.94 9.21
N SER A 500 -7.33 39.01 10.54
CA SER A 500 -7.29 40.27 11.28
C SER A 500 -6.13 41.13 10.82
N TRP A 501 -4.99 40.54 10.56
CA TRP A 501 -3.82 41.23 10.10
C TRP A 501 -3.89 41.60 8.60
N VAL A 502 -4.41 40.75 7.70
CA VAL A 502 -4.67 41.08 6.29
C VAL A 502 -5.66 42.26 6.17
N ALA A 503 -6.73 42.26 6.97
CA ALA A 503 -7.73 43.31 6.99
C ALA A 503 -7.18 44.67 7.37
N ASN A 504 -6.12 44.73 8.16
CA ASN A 504 -5.47 45.95 8.61
C ASN A 504 -4.21 46.34 7.79
N SER A 505 -3.94 45.63 6.69
CA SER A 505 -2.74 45.84 5.87
C SER A 505 -3.09 46.28 4.46
N VAL A 506 -2.27 47.15 3.88
CA VAL A 506 -2.36 47.50 2.46
C VAL A 506 -1.75 46.34 1.66
N LEU A 507 -2.56 45.70 0.82
CA LEU A 507 -2.10 44.66 -0.07
C LEU A 507 -1.29 45.23 -1.24
N ILE A 508 -0.24 44.52 -1.64
CA ILE A 508 0.52 44.86 -2.83
C ILE A 508 -0.21 44.26 -4.03
N GLN A 509 -0.63 45.10 -4.95
CA GLN A 509 -1.44 44.71 -6.10
C GLN A 509 -0.64 44.07 -7.23
N ASN A 510 0.67 44.40 -7.32
CA ASN A 510 1.55 43.97 -8.40
C ASN A 510 2.93 43.53 -7.90
N ASN A 511 3.54 42.55 -8.54
CA ASN A 511 4.96 42.24 -8.39
C ASN A 511 5.51 41.78 -9.75
N PRO A 512 6.37 42.56 -10.42
CA PRO A 512 7.02 43.81 -9.92
C PRO A 512 6.06 44.99 -9.80
N ILE A 513 6.45 45.99 -8.99
CA ILE A 513 5.75 47.25 -8.89
C ILE A 513 6.33 48.20 -9.96
N LYS A 514 5.55 48.46 -11.02
CA LYS A 514 5.97 49.24 -12.21
C LYS A 514 7.31 48.73 -12.77
N ASP A 515 8.27 49.58 -12.98
CA ASP A 515 9.57 49.28 -13.59
C ASP A 515 10.63 48.71 -12.62
N ASN A 516 10.24 48.31 -11.40
CA ASN A 516 11.16 47.77 -10.41
C ASN A 516 11.45 46.28 -10.71
N ASP A 517 12.57 45.80 -10.16
CA ASP A 517 12.87 44.34 -10.19
C ASP A 517 11.83 43.55 -9.41
N PRO A 518 11.54 42.31 -9.87
CA PRO A 518 10.66 41.39 -9.15
C PRO A 518 11.13 41.14 -7.71
N ARG A 519 10.21 41.30 -6.78
CA ARG A 519 10.52 41.02 -5.37
C ARG A 519 10.59 39.53 -5.13
N THR A 520 11.73 39.07 -4.62
CA THR A 520 11.90 37.77 -4.02
C THR A 520 11.79 37.90 -2.51
N VAL A 521 11.00 37.02 -1.90
CA VAL A 521 10.74 37.04 -0.46
C VAL A 521 11.25 35.77 0.21
N PRO A 522 11.62 35.84 1.51
CA PRO A 522 11.96 34.65 2.27
C PRO A 522 10.73 33.84 2.61
N MET A 523 10.91 32.53 2.69
CA MET A 523 9.95 31.58 3.23
C MET A 523 10.50 30.97 4.52
N TYR A 524 9.63 30.80 5.53
CA TYR A 524 9.97 30.13 6.77
C TYR A 524 8.76 29.50 7.40
N PHE A 525 8.90 28.27 7.91
CA PHE A 525 7.87 27.63 8.70
C PHE A 525 8.46 26.62 9.68
N GLU A 526 8.07 26.69 10.95
CA GLU A 526 8.32 25.65 11.95
C GLU A 526 7.32 24.52 11.80
N ARG A 527 7.81 23.28 11.75
CA ARG A 527 6.98 22.11 11.57
C ARG A 527 6.08 21.88 12.77
N VAL A 528 4.79 21.79 12.54
CA VAL A 528 3.84 21.29 13.53
C VAL A 528 3.99 19.77 13.60
N MET A 529 4.56 19.26 14.70
CA MET A 529 5.05 17.88 14.82
C MET A 529 3.97 16.80 14.67
N TYR A 530 2.72 17.11 14.95
CA TYR A 530 1.59 16.19 14.78
C TYR A 530 0.92 16.30 13.40
N LYS A 531 1.43 17.12 12.49
CA LYS A 531 0.95 17.26 11.11
C LYS A 531 1.92 16.63 10.11
N GLY A 532 1.36 16.10 9.01
CA GLY A 532 2.13 15.43 7.97
C GLY A 532 2.92 16.34 7.05
N LEU A 533 3.70 15.75 6.15
CA LEU A 533 4.57 16.45 5.18
C LEU A 533 3.79 17.45 4.32
N GLY A 534 2.59 17.09 3.82
CA GLY A 534 1.77 17.99 2.99
C GLY A 534 1.46 19.33 3.69
N ASN A 535 1.12 19.29 4.99
CA ASN A 535 0.92 20.51 5.77
C ASN A 535 2.20 21.32 5.89
N PHE A 536 3.34 20.66 6.09
CA PHE A 536 4.64 21.31 6.23
C PHE A 536 5.04 22.05 4.94
N LEU A 537 4.93 21.39 3.78
CA LEU A 537 5.21 22.00 2.48
C LEU A 537 4.26 23.18 2.20
N TRP A 538 2.95 22.95 2.37
CA TRP A 538 1.95 23.99 2.13
C TRP A 538 2.17 25.24 3.00
N LYS A 539 2.42 25.06 4.30
CA LYS A 539 2.63 26.18 5.22
C LYS A 539 3.92 26.97 4.91
N THR A 540 4.95 26.29 4.41
CA THR A 540 6.16 26.95 3.90
C THR A 540 5.83 27.84 2.70
N LEU A 541 5.11 27.30 1.71
CA LEU A 541 4.68 28.07 0.53
C LEU A 541 3.75 29.22 0.91
N GLN A 542 2.80 28.99 1.82
CA GLN A 542 1.90 30.01 2.34
C GLN A 542 2.66 31.16 2.96
N SER A 543 3.76 30.91 3.69
CA SER A 543 4.58 31.97 4.28
C SER A 543 5.19 32.88 3.21
N GLY A 544 5.62 32.34 2.07
CA GLY A 544 6.15 33.10 0.93
C GLY A 544 5.06 33.89 0.20
N ILE A 545 3.93 33.28 -0.10
CA ILE A 545 2.78 33.96 -0.72
C ILE A 545 2.38 35.17 0.13
N THR A 546 2.23 34.96 1.43
CA THR A 546 1.85 36.00 2.37
C THR A 546 2.89 37.14 2.43
N ALA A 547 4.18 36.78 2.51
CA ALA A 547 5.27 37.77 2.53
C ALA A 547 5.38 38.55 1.21
N THR A 548 4.88 38.01 0.10
CA THR A 548 4.83 38.69 -1.18
C THR A 548 3.68 39.70 -1.23
N ILE A 549 2.49 39.31 -0.81
CA ILE A 549 1.28 40.11 -0.94
C ILE A 549 1.25 41.22 0.16
N VAL A 550 1.82 40.94 1.32
CA VAL A 550 1.71 41.77 2.51
C VAL A 550 3.08 42.22 3.02
N PRO A 551 3.40 43.52 2.91
CA PRO A 551 4.75 44.06 3.16
C PRO A 551 5.31 43.74 4.54
N THR A 552 4.50 43.88 5.58
CA THR A 552 4.92 43.71 6.98
C THR A 552 5.28 42.27 7.33
N MET A 553 4.82 41.27 6.55
CA MET A 553 5.15 39.86 6.74
C MET A 553 6.55 39.52 6.25
N LYS A 554 7.08 40.20 5.24
CA LYS A 554 8.45 39.95 4.76
C LYS A 554 9.46 40.14 5.90
N SER A 555 9.37 41.24 6.65
CA SER A 555 10.26 41.52 7.79
C SER A 555 10.04 40.54 8.94
N LYS A 556 8.80 40.13 9.20
CA LYS A 556 8.49 39.14 10.23
C LYS A 556 9.08 37.76 9.91
N VAL A 557 8.91 37.28 8.66
CA VAL A 557 9.49 36.03 8.21
C VAL A 557 11.03 36.09 8.25
N GLN A 558 11.63 37.17 7.81
CA GLN A 558 13.07 37.37 7.89
C GLN A 558 13.58 37.34 9.34
N GLY A 559 12.88 37.98 10.27
CA GLY A 559 13.20 37.93 11.69
C GLY A 559 13.19 36.53 12.28
N GLN A 560 12.24 35.67 11.87
CA GLN A 560 12.21 34.27 12.28
C GLN A 560 13.44 33.51 11.78
N ILE A 561 13.84 33.74 10.53
CA ILE A 561 15.03 33.11 9.94
C ILE A 561 16.29 33.55 10.70
N ASP A 562 16.42 34.84 11.00
CA ASP A 562 17.57 35.39 11.69
C ASP A 562 17.72 34.80 13.10
N VAL A 563 16.63 34.68 13.84
CA VAL A 563 16.60 33.97 15.14
C VAL A 563 17.03 32.52 15.01
N THR A 564 16.50 31.80 14.03
CA THR A 564 16.81 30.40 13.80
C THR A 564 18.28 30.17 13.44
N LYS A 565 18.92 31.13 12.75
CA LYS A 565 20.35 31.11 12.43
C LYS A 565 21.26 31.55 13.58
N GLY A 566 20.68 31.80 14.75
CA GLY A 566 21.45 32.23 15.93
C GLY A 566 21.92 33.69 15.87
N THR A 567 21.33 34.52 14.99
CA THR A 567 21.63 35.95 14.93
C THR A 567 20.97 36.64 16.11
N SER A 568 21.75 37.25 16.98
CA SER A 568 21.25 37.93 18.18
C SER A 568 20.29 39.07 17.81
N ASN A 569 19.20 39.24 18.59
CA ASN A 569 18.31 40.40 18.47
C ASN A 569 19.07 41.75 18.56
N LYS A 570 20.24 41.75 19.20
CA LYS A 570 21.13 42.90 19.30
C LYS A 570 21.82 43.22 17.97
N ASP A 571 22.18 42.19 17.21
CA ASP A 571 22.80 42.33 15.89
C ASP A 571 21.77 42.73 14.83
N ILE A 572 20.52 42.23 14.94
CA ILE A 572 19.41 42.64 14.07
C ILE A 572 19.13 44.14 14.24
N ARG A 573 18.98 44.64 15.48
CA ARG A 573 18.78 46.07 15.76
C ARG A 573 19.96 46.95 15.33
N LYS A 574 21.18 46.43 15.35
CA LYS A 574 22.36 47.12 14.86
C LYS A 574 22.32 47.26 13.34
N ARG A 575 22.00 46.22 12.61
CA ARG A 575 21.84 46.25 11.14
C ARG A 575 20.72 47.20 10.71
N GLU A 576 19.56 47.16 11.35
CA GLU A 576 18.44 48.05 11.07
C GLU A 576 18.82 49.55 11.30
N ARG A 577 19.65 49.85 12.30
CA ARG A 577 20.16 51.19 12.53
C ARG A 577 21.19 51.62 11.48
N GLU A 578 22.01 50.72 11.01
CA GLU A 578 23.01 50.97 9.95
C GLU A 578 22.33 51.16 8.58
N GLU A 579 21.30 50.39 8.25
CA GLU A 579 20.48 50.57 7.03
C GLU A 579 19.73 51.93 7.06
N LYS A 580 19.13 52.29 8.20
CA LYS A 580 18.47 53.59 8.34
C LYS A 580 19.44 54.77 8.24
N LYS A 581 20.72 54.57 8.55
CA LYS A 581 21.76 55.59 8.38
C LYS A 581 22.27 55.68 6.92
N LYS A 582 22.23 54.61 6.16
CA LYS A 582 22.60 54.62 4.73
C LYS A 582 21.51 55.21 3.82
N ASN A 583 20.26 55.20 4.26
CA ASN A 583 19.12 55.71 3.53
C ASN A 583 18.72 57.15 3.95
N ARG A 584 19.54 57.82 4.76
CA ARG A 584 19.53 59.24 5.04
C ARG A 584 20.77 59.93 4.41
#